data_0c0c18c9e41709d3c2307414be461274
#
_entry.id   0c0c18c9e41709d3c2307414be461274
#
_cell.length_a   1.000
_cell.length_b   1.000
_cell.length_c   1.000
_cell.angle_alpha   90.00
_cell.angle_beta   90.00
_cell.angle_gamma   90.00
#
_symmetry.space_group_name_H-M   'P 1'
#
loop_
_entity.id
_entity.type
_entity.pdbx_description
1 polymer ?
#
loop_
_entity_poly.entity_id
_entity_poly.type
_entity_poly.pdbx_seq_one_letter_code
_entity_poly.pdbx_strand_id
1 'polypeptide(L)'
;KPTINRNEVQPFFNAPELLPLDNLDAIVLTHAHVDHIAMLPVLFRYGYRGPVYCTPPTRDLMTLLQMDYIKVSQAEGSEPPYSKADIQECIKHIVDVNWGDKTDISPDIKMTMENAGHILGSSSVYMQIGEGKGEHKLLFSGDIKYEKSWLFDAATVRFPKVETLVIESTYGGPQDIQPSRQQASQELQDLIQDSLGRGSKIFCPVFAVGRSQEVMIAIDQLFKSGNIKPVTVWLDGMIAEATAIHSSHPNFLNRDLRGKMLKGGSENPFNSPW
;
A
#
# COMPACT_ATOMS: atom_id res chain seq x y z
N LYS A 1 -2.34 31.11 -1.81
CA LYS A 1 -1.86 29.98 -2.62
C LYS A 1 -2.53 30.12 -3.99
N PRO A 2 -1.82 30.02 -5.12
CA PRO A 2 -2.49 29.98 -6.41
C PRO A 2 -3.44 28.78 -6.40
N THR A 3 -4.68 29.01 -6.81
CA THR A 3 -5.65 27.95 -7.07
C THR A 3 -5.12 27.14 -8.27
N ILE A 4 -4.46 26.04 -8.00
CA ILE A 4 -4.01 25.13 -9.06
C ILE A 4 -5.29 24.54 -9.65
N ASN A 5 -5.55 24.83 -10.91
CA ASN A 5 -6.64 24.20 -11.64
C ASN A 5 -6.31 22.69 -11.76
N ARG A 6 -7.00 21.83 -10.99
CA ARG A 6 -6.73 20.39 -10.95
C ARG A 6 -6.86 19.74 -12.33
N ASN A 7 -7.65 20.30 -13.23
CA ASN A 7 -7.76 19.81 -14.60
C ASN A 7 -6.48 20.04 -15.43
N GLU A 8 -5.60 20.97 -15.01
CA GLU A 8 -4.32 21.26 -15.65
C GLU A 8 -3.16 20.44 -15.06
N VAL A 9 -3.38 19.76 -13.92
CA VAL A 9 -2.33 19.06 -13.16
C VAL A 9 -2.56 17.53 -13.13
N GLN A 10 -3.63 17.03 -13.73
CA GLN A 10 -3.80 15.56 -13.82
C GLN A 10 -2.71 14.99 -14.73
N PRO A 11 -2.00 13.96 -14.29
CA PRO A 11 -1.05 13.28 -15.16
C PRO A 11 -1.79 12.72 -16.36
N PHE A 12 -1.34 13.07 -17.54
CA PHE A 12 -1.81 12.46 -18.78
C PHE A 12 -0.70 11.58 -19.35
N PHE A 13 -1.15 10.55 -20.01
CA PHE A 13 -0.27 9.54 -20.58
C PHE A 13 0.39 10.11 -21.82
N ASN A 14 1.67 10.43 -21.71
CA ASN A 14 2.49 10.94 -22.81
C ASN A 14 3.76 10.09 -22.99
N ALA A 15 3.55 8.84 -23.38
CA ALA A 15 4.61 7.88 -23.67
C ALA A 15 4.32 7.23 -25.03
N PRO A 16 4.80 7.86 -26.13
CA PRO A 16 4.52 7.37 -27.49
C PRO A 16 4.98 5.94 -27.72
N GLU A 17 5.99 5.48 -26.97
CA GLU A 17 6.53 4.12 -27.04
C GLU A 17 5.50 3.06 -26.60
N LEU A 18 4.54 3.45 -25.77
CA LEU A 18 3.48 2.58 -25.26
C LEU A 18 2.18 2.69 -26.06
N LEU A 19 2.18 3.51 -27.11
CA LEU A 19 1.00 3.69 -27.97
C LEU A 19 1.21 3.01 -29.34
N PRO A 20 0.20 2.32 -29.87
CA PRO A 20 -1.08 2.00 -29.22
C PRO A 20 -0.91 1.10 -28.01
N LEU A 21 -1.87 1.12 -27.06
CA LEU A 21 -1.79 0.35 -25.81
C LEU A 21 -1.75 -1.17 -26.02
N ASP A 22 -2.08 -1.65 -27.21
CA ASP A 22 -1.92 -3.06 -27.61
C ASP A 22 -0.45 -3.51 -27.66
N ASN A 23 0.51 -2.57 -27.68
CA ASN A 23 1.94 -2.85 -27.60
C ASN A 23 2.40 -3.11 -26.14
N LEU A 24 1.54 -2.85 -25.16
CA LEU A 24 1.85 -3.07 -23.75
C LEU A 24 1.46 -4.49 -23.36
N ASP A 25 2.44 -5.37 -23.17
CA ASP A 25 2.22 -6.77 -22.86
C ASP A 25 1.61 -7.00 -21.47
N ALA A 26 2.06 -6.23 -20.48
CA ALA A 26 1.62 -6.38 -19.10
C ALA A 26 1.81 -5.11 -18.27
N ILE A 27 1.08 -5.02 -17.16
CA ILE A 27 1.26 -4.02 -16.10
C ILE A 27 1.54 -4.76 -14.80
N VAL A 28 2.51 -4.27 -14.02
CA VAL A 28 2.81 -4.80 -12.69
C VAL A 28 2.61 -3.69 -11.67
N LEU A 29 1.76 -3.93 -10.66
CA LEU A 29 1.53 -2.99 -9.57
C LEU A 29 2.34 -3.41 -8.36
N THR A 30 3.18 -2.52 -7.87
CA THR A 30 3.99 -2.77 -6.67
C THR A 30 3.15 -2.74 -5.40
N HIS A 31 2.22 -1.79 -5.30
CA HIS A 31 1.33 -1.63 -4.14
C HIS A 31 0.15 -0.70 -4.45
N ALA A 32 -0.77 -0.54 -3.48
CA ALA A 32 -2.06 0.09 -3.70
C ALA A 32 -2.15 1.58 -3.33
N HIS A 33 -1.05 2.30 -3.04
CA HIS A 33 -1.16 3.74 -2.85
C HIS A 33 -1.64 4.44 -4.13
N VAL A 34 -2.40 5.53 -3.95
CA VAL A 34 -3.13 6.20 -5.03
C VAL A 34 -2.22 6.66 -6.17
N ASP A 35 -1.03 7.15 -5.86
CA ASP A 35 -0.02 7.58 -6.83
C ASP A 35 0.54 6.44 -7.69
N HIS A 36 0.37 5.17 -7.27
CA HIS A 36 0.77 3.98 -8.02
C HIS A 36 -0.39 3.31 -8.78
N ILE A 37 -1.64 3.58 -8.40
CA ILE A 37 -2.80 2.88 -8.97
C ILE A 37 -3.82 3.78 -9.65
N ALA A 38 -3.79 5.11 -9.40
CA ALA A 38 -4.87 6.01 -9.83
C ALA A 38 -5.05 6.05 -11.34
N MET A 39 -3.96 5.91 -12.12
CA MET A 39 -4.03 5.97 -13.58
C MET A 39 -4.38 4.64 -14.25
N LEU A 40 -4.39 3.54 -13.52
CA LEU A 40 -4.67 2.23 -14.12
C LEU A 40 -6.04 2.15 -14.82
N PRO A 41 -7.18 2.59 -14.21
CA PRO A 41 -8.47 2.53 -14.90
C PRO A 41 -8.53 3.41 -16.14
N VAL A 42 -7.72 4.46 -16.21
CA VAL A 42 -7.61 5.33 -17.41
C VAL A 42 -7.04 4.55 -18.58
N LEU A 43 -6.05 3.68 -18.37
CA LEU A 43 -5.50 2.83 -19.43
C LEU A 43 -6.57 1.90 -20.01
N PHE A 44 -7.42 1.33 -19.14
CA PHE A 44 -8.55 0.50 -19.60
C PHE A 44 -9.61 1.31 -20.35
N ARG A 45 -9.89 2.53 -19.91
CA ARG A 45 -10.76 3.47 -20.66
C ARG A 45 -10.20 3.78 -22.06
N TYR A 46 -8.90 3.83 -22.20
CA TYR A 46 -8.21 4.06 -23.49
C TYR A 46 -7.92 2.77 -24.28
N GLY A 47 -8.43 1.62 -23.83
CA GLY A 47 -8.42 0.39 -24.65
C GLY A 47 -7.41 -0.66 -24.23
N TYR A 48 -6.60 -0.47 -23.16
CA TYR A 48 -5.77 -1.56 -22.64
C TYR A 48 -6.62 -2.77 -22.26
N ARG A 49 -6.16 -3.97 -22.64
CA ARG A 49 -6.85 -5.25 -22.35
C ARG A 49 -5.87 -6.36 -21.93
N GLY A 50 -4.62 -6.01 -21.69
CA GLY A 50 -3.60 -6.95 -21.20
C GLY A 50 -3.75 -7.28 -19.70
N PRO A 51 -2.95 -8.20 -19.16
CA PRO A 51 -2.96 -8.58 -17.77
C PRO A 51 -2.35 -7.50 -16.87
N VAL A 52 -2.85 -7.45 -15.62
CA VAL A 52 -2.30 -6.61 -14.54
C VAL A 52 -1.91 -7.53 -13.39
N TYR A 53 -0.62 -7.61 -13.10
CA TYR A 53 -0.09 -8.45 -12.03
C TYR A 53 0.03 -7.66 -10.74
N CYS A 54 -0.52 -8.19 -9.65
CA CYS A 54 -0.34 -7.64 -8.31
C CYS A 54 -0.61 -8.72 -7.25
N THR A 55 -0.33 -8.39 -5.98
CA THR A 55 -0.72 -9.27 -4.87
C THR A 55 -2.23 -9.17 -4.60
N PRO A 56 -2.88 -10.22 -4.08
CA PRO A 56 -4.30 -10.20 -3.72
C PRO A 56 -4.70 -9.02 -2.84
N PRO A 57 -3.97 -8.66 -1.75
CA PRO A 57 -4.33 -7.49 -0.97
C PRO A 57 -4.14 -6.16 -1.71
N THR A 58 -3.19 -6.06 -2.64
CA THR A 58 -3.05 -4.88 -3.51
C THR A 58 -4.27 -4.70 -4.39
N ARG A 59 -4.81 -5.76 -4.99
CA ARG A 59 -6.07 -5.74 -5.75
C ARG A 59 -7.25 -5.21 -4.91
N ASP A 60 -7.42 -5.73 -3.70
CA ASP A 60 -8.56 -5.39 -2.86
C ASP A 60 -8.48 -3.94 -2.36
N LEU A 61 -7.28 -3.50 -1.91
CA LEU A 61 -7.03 -2.12 -1.50
C LEU A 61 -7.15 -1.15 -2.67
N MET A 62 -6.63 -1.50 -3.85
CA MET A 62 -6.75 -0.69 -5.07
C MET A 62 -8.21 -0.41 -5.38
N THR A 63 -9.05 -1.44 -5.33
CA THR A 63 -10.49 -1.30 -5.61
C THR A 63 -11.15 -0.32 -4.64
N LEU A 64 -10.85 -0.43 -3.33
CA LEU A 64 -11.36 0.48 -2.31
C LEU A 64 -10.94 1.93 -2.60
N LEU A 65 -9.65 2.16 -2.84
CA LEU A 65 -9.08 3.50 -3.01
C LEU A 65 -9.52 4.16 -4.33
N GLN A 66 -9.62 3.42 -5.43
CA GLN A 66 -10.10 3.93 -6.71
C GLN A 66 -11.59 4.31 -6.64
N MET A 67 -12.40 3.53 -5.93
CA MET A 67 -13.81 3.86 -5.71
C MET A 67 -13.98 5.11 -4.84
N ASP A 68 -13.12 5.29 -3.84
CA ASP A 68 -13.10 6.50 -3.02
C ASP A 68 -12.66 7.72 -3.81
N TYR A 69 -11.63 7.59 -4.65
CA TYR A 69 -11.18 8.65 -5.54
C TYR A 69 -12.33 9.22 -6.40
N ILE A 70 -13.21 8.35 -6.94
CA ILE A 70 -14.41 8.80 -7.67
C ILE A 70 -15.33 9.62 -6.76
N LYS A 71 -15.60 9.13 -5.54
CA LYS A 71 -16.47 9.83 -4.58
C LYS A 71 -15.92 11.20 -4.19
N VAL A 72 -14.63 11.26 -3.88
CA VAL A 72 -13.95 12.52 -3.51
C VAL A 72 -13.97 13.52 -4.66
N SER A 73 -13.63 13.08 -5.88
CA SER A 73 -13.69 13.95 -7.08
C SER A 73 -15.08 14.54 -7.28
N GLN A 74 -16.12 13.72 -7.17
CA GLN A 74 -17.51 14.16 -7.30
C GLN A 74 -17.92 15.14 -6.18
N ALA A 75 -17.52 14.87 -4.93
CA ALA A 75 -17.80 15.74 -3.80
C ALA A 75 -17.10 17.11 -3.93
N GLU A 76 -15.94 17.15 -4.57
CA GLU A 76 -15.20 18.38 -4.88
C GLU A 76 -15.68 19.10 -6.15
N GLY A 77 -16.70 18.55 -6.83
CA GLY A 77 -17.25 19.11 -8.07
C GLY A 77 -16.33 18.94 -9.29
N SER A 78 -15.38 18.01 -9.23
CA SER A 78 -14.51 17.66 -10.37
C SER A 78 -14.99 16.39 -11.05
N GLU A 79 -14.74 16.26 -12.34
CA GLU A 79 -15.01 15.05 -13.09
C GLU A 79 -13.87 14.05 -12.86
N PRO A 80 -14.15 12.80 -12.37
CA PRO A 80 -13.13 11.80 -12.22
C PRO A 80 -12.62 11.33 -13.59
N PRO A 81 -11.32 11.00 -13.74
CA PRO A 81 -10.73 10.62 -15.02
C PRO A 81 -11.21 9.25 -15.52
N TYR A 82 -11.90 8.48 -14.69
CA TYR A 82 -12.45 7.16 -14.99
C TYR A 82 -13.76 6.92 -14.25
N SER A 83 -14.50 5.92 -14.68
CA SER A 83 -15.77 5.50 -14.11
C SER A 83 -15.64 4.20 -13.29
N LYS A 84 -16.72 3.84 -12.57
CA LYS A 84 -16.81 2.53 -11.90
C LYS A 84 -16.72 1.36 -12.89
N ALA A 85 -17.19 1.52 -14.11
CA ALA A 85 -17.09 0.49 -15.14
C ALA A 85 -15.63 0.25 -15.55
N ASP A 86 -14.81 1.31 -15.62
CA ASP A 86 -13.39 1.19 -15.92
C ASP A 86 -12.63 0.45 -14.80
N ILE A 87 -13.00 0.69 -13.53
CA ILE A 87 -12.45 -0.07 -12.38
C ILE A 87 -12.86 -1.56 -12.48
N GLN A 88 -14.12 -1.83 -12.78
CA GLN A 88 -14.61 -3.21 -12.95
C GLN A 88 -13.89 -3.94 -14.08
N GLU A 89 -13.59 -3.22 -15.16
CA GLU A 89 -12.80 -3.80 -16.26
C GLU A 89 -11.37 -4.12 -15.82
N CYS A 90 -10.70 -3.21 -15.08
CA CYS A 90 -9.39 -3.48 -14.48
C CYS A 90 -9.39 -4.79 -13.68
N ILE A 91 -10.38 -4.96 -12.79
CA ILE A 91 -10.44 -6.12 -11.89
C ILE A 91 -10.50 -7.44 -12.66
N LYS A 92 -11.18 -7.49 -13.81
CA LYS A 92 -11.25 -8.69 -14.64
C LYS A 92 -9.91 -9.12 -15.25
N HIS A 93 -8.98 -8.17 -15.37
CA HIS A 93 -7.67 -8.38 -15.97
C HIS A 93 -6.56 -8.60 -14.92
N ILE A 94 -6.91 -8.59 -13.62
CA ILE A 94 -5.93 -8.81 -12.57
C ILE A 94 -5.55 -10.28 -12.48
N VAL A 95 -4.25 -10.50 -12.42
CA VAL A 95 -3.62 -11.79 -12.14
C VAL A 95 -2.98 -11.71 -10.76
N ASP A 96 -3.52 -12.46 -9.82
CA ASP A 96 -3.01 -12.52 -8.45
C ASP A 96 -1.66 -13.25 -8.41
N VAL A 97 -0.65 -12.63 -7.80
CA VAL A 97 0.70 -13.19 -7.60
C VAL A 97 1.07 -13.11 -6.13
N ASN A 98 1.48 -14.22 -5.52
CA ASN A 98 1.99 -14.20 -4.15
C ASN A 98 3.49 -13.90 -4.12
N TRP A 99 3.97 -13.44 -2.97
CA TRP A 99 5.40 -13.26 -2.77
C TRP A 99 6.16 -14.57 -2.95
N GLY A 100 7.27 -14.51 -3.67
CA GLY A 100 8.14 -15.66 -3.98
C GLY A 100 7.69 -16.49 -5.17
N ASP A 101 6.48 -16.32 -5.69
CA ASP A 101 6.01 -17.04 -6.87
C ASP A 101 6.73 -16.52 -8.12
N LYS A 102 7.31 -17.45 -8.90
CA LYS A 102 7.88 -17.12 -10.21
C LYS A 102 6.79 -17.15 -11.25
N THR A 103 6.60 -16.03 -11.92
CA THR A 103 5.53 -15.82 -12.89
C THR A 103 6.12 -15.44 -14.25
N ASP A 104 5.74 -16.13 -15.29
CA ASP A 104 6.07 -15.75 -16.66
C ASP A 104 5.10 -14.64 -17.11
N ILE A 105 5.66 -13.45 -17.43
CA ILE A 105 4.87 -12.31 -17.94
C ILE A 105 4.77 -12.38 -19.46
N SER A 106 5.89 -12.71 -20.10
CA SER A 106 6.03 -12.95 -21.53
C SER A 106 7.00 -14.12 -21.76
N PRO A 107 7.17 -14.61 -22.98
CA PRO A 107 8.08 -15.73 -23.26
C PRO A 107 9.51 -15.51 -22.77
N ASP A 108 9.95 -14.26 -22.71
CA ASP A 108 11.32 -13.86 -22.36
C ASP A 108 11.40 -13.04 -21.05
N ILE A 109 10.29 -12.85 -20.32
CA ILE A 109 10.27 -12.11 -19.04
C ILE A 109 9.66 -12.95 -17.94
N LYS A 110 10.48 -13.21 -16.90
CA LYS A 110 10.04 -13.85 -15.64
C LYS A 110 10.08 -12.84 -14.51
N MET A 111 9.06 -12.85 -13.69
CA MET A 111 8.90 -11.96 -12.56
C MET A 111 8.81 -12.73 -11.25
N THR A 112 9.34 -12.15 -10.18
CA THR A 112 9.08 -12.56 -8.79
C THR A 112 8.76 -11.31 -7.99
N MET A 113 7.64 -11.33 -7.28
CA MET A 113 7.27 -10.27 -6.33
C MET A 113 7.77 -10.66 -4.94
N GLU A 114 8.40 -9.72 -4.24
CA GLU A 114 8.96 -9.93 -2.90
C GLU A 114 8.42 -8.86 -1.94
N ASN A 115 8.30 -9.19 -0.65
CA ASN A 115 7.80 -8.25 0.35
C ASN A 115 8.60 -6.95 0.38
N ALA A 116 7.94 -5.83 0.17
CA ALA A 116 8.52 -4.48 0.27
C ALA A 116 8.38 -3.87 1.68
N GLY A 117 7.60 -4.45 2.58
CA GLY A 117 7.44 -4.01 3.97
C GLY A 117 6.68 -2.69 4.17
N HIS A 118 6.19 -2.07 3.10
CA HIS A 118 5.65 -0.71 3.09
C HIS A 118 4.18 -0.64 3.53
N ILE A 119 3.29 -1.25 2.77
CA ILE A 119 1.87 -1.45 3.12
C ILE A 119 1.44 -2.89 2.84
N LEU A 120 0.20 -3.24 3.18
CA LEU A 120 -0.33 -4.58 2.96
C LEU A 120 -0.22 -4.98 1.49
N GLY A 121 0.48 -6.08 1.21
CA GLY A 121 0.70 -6.60 -0.13
C GLY A 121 1.75 -5.86 -0.97
N SER A 122 2.40 -4.82 -0.43
CA SER A 122 3.45 -4.10 -1.15
C SER A 122 4.61 -5.00 -1.56
N SER A 123 5.10 -4.81 -2.77
CA SER A 123 6.11 -5.69 -3.37
C SER A 123 7.22 -4.92 -4.05
N SER A 124 8.45 -5.39 -3.88
CA SER A 124 9.54 -5.15 -4.81
C SER A 124 9.47 -6.18 -5.94
N VAL A 125 9.75 -5.76 -7.15
CA VAL A 125 9.58 -6.58 -8.36
C VAL A 125 10.94 -6.92 -8.94
N TYR A 126 11.31 -8.20 -8.88
CA TYR A 126 12.51 -8.73 -9.50
C TYR A 126 12.15 -9.35 -10.84
N MET A 127 12.80 -8.90 -11.91
CA MET A 127 12.57 -9.38 -13.27
C MET A 127 13.83 -9.98 -13.87
N GLN A 128 13.67 -11.11 -14.55
CA GLN A 128 14.64 -11.73 -15.42
C GLN A 128 14.17 -11.56 -16.86
N ILE A 129 14.93 -10.80 -17.66
CA ILE A 129 14.56 -10.39 -19.02
C ILE A 129 15.54 -11.03 -19.99
N GLY A 130 15.03 -11.76 -20.96
CA GLY A 130 15.84 -12.52 -21.92
C GLY A 130 16.36 -13.83 -21.36
N GLU A 131 17.22 -14.51 -22.13
CA GLU A 131 17.77 -15.82 -21.81
C GLU A 131 19.29 -15.90 -22.01
N GLY A 132 19.93 -16.81 -21.30
CA GLY A 132 21.33 -17.17 -21.48
C GLY A 132 22.29 -16.00 -21.21
N LYS A 133 23.26 -15.79 -22.15
CA LYS A 133 24.27 -14.73 -21.99
C LYS A 133 23.73 -13.31 -22.15
N GLY A 134 22.52 -13.15 -22.69
CA GLY A 134 21.82 -11.89 -22.86
C GLY A 134 20.80 -11.60 -21.75
N GLU A 135 20.67 -12.48 -20.75
CA GLU A 135 19.76 -12.27 -19.63
C GLU A 135 20.12 -11.00 -18.85
N HIS A 136 19.13 -10.15 -18.64
CA HIS A 136 19.25 -8.93 -17.83
C HIS A 136 18.35 -9.02 -16.59
N LYS A 137 18.87 -8.63 -15.43
CA LYS A 137 18.16 -8.71 -14.14
C LYS A 137 17.90 -7.33 -13.60
N LEU A 138 16.63 -7.01 -13.51
CA LEU A 138 16.14 -5.73 -13.01
C LEU A 138 15.43 -5.93 -11.67
N LEU A 139 15.71 -5.05 -10.72
CA LEU A 139 14.94 -4.91 -9.49
C LEU A 139 14.30 -3.53 -9.42
N PHE A 140 12.97 -3.50 -9.35
CA PHE A 140 12.19 -2.30 -9.11
C PHE A 140 11.68 -2.33 -7.67
N SER A 141 12.10 -1.39 -6.82
CA SER A 141 11.80 -1.46 -5.39
C SER A 141 10.31 -1.26 -5.06
N GLY A 142 9.57 -0.49 -5.86
CA GLY A 142 8.38 0.16 -5.36
C GLY A 142 8.74 1.03 -4.14
N ASP A 143 7.78 1.29 -3.27
CA ASP A 143 8.04 1.91 -1.97
C ASP A 143 8.43 0.84 -0.97
N ILE A 144 9.55 1.04 -0.27
CA ILE A 144 10.14 0.04 0.61
C ILE A 144 10.23 0.53 2.06
N LYS A 145 10.11 -0.43 2.99
CA LYS A 145 10.46 -0.23 4.39
C LYS A 145 11.38 -1.35 4.86
N TYR A 146 12.63 -1.03 5.08
CA TYR A 146 13.66 -2.00 5.46
C TYR A 146 13.66 -2.37 6.96
N GLU A 147 12.82 -1.72 7.77
CA GLU A 147 12.61 -2.06 9.17
C GLU A 147 11.27 -2.75 9.39
N LYS A 148 11.25 -3.76 10.29
CA LYS A 148 10.02 -4.41 10.73
C LYS A 148 9.08 -3.37 11.35
N SER A 149 7.79 -3.40 10.97
CA SER A 149 6.73 -2.59 11.57
C SER A 149 5.83 -3.41 12.51
N TRP A 150 4.86 -2.78 13.14
CA TRP A 150 3.85 -3.53 13.88
C TRP A 150 2.96 -4.38 12.97
N LEU A 151 2.83 -3.97 11.70
CA LEU A 151 2.02 -4.66 10.71
C LEU A 151 2.83 -5.66 9.88
N PHE A 152 4.03 -5.26 9.43
CA PHE A 152 4.76 -5.96 8.37
C PHE A 152 6.16 -6.36 8.82
N ASP A 153 6.67 -7.45 8.27
CA ASP A 153 8.09 -7.76 8.34
C ASP A 153 8.87 -6.78 7.44
N ALA A 154 10.15 -6.63 7.70
CA ALA A 154 11.05 -5.79 6.89
C ALA A 154 11.05 -6.21 5.42
N ALA A 155 11.32 -5.28 4.51
CA ALA A 155 11.49 -5.58 3.10
C ALA A 155 12.51 -6.69 2.87
N THR A 156 12.26 -7.53 1.87
CA THR A 156 13.24 -8.48 1.35
C THR A 156 14.42 -7.71 0.77
N VAL A 157 15.63 -7.99 1.30
CA VAL A 157 16.87 -7.33 0.86
C VAL A 157 17.87 -8.30 0.21
N ARG A 158 17.52 -9.58 0.15
CA ARG A 158 18.37 -10.63 -0.45
C ARG A 158 17.80 -11.05 -1.79
N PHE A 159 18.38 -10.52 -2.84
CA PHE A 159 18.04 -10.84 -4.21
C PHE A 159 19.22 -11.60 -4.86
N PRO A 160 18.97 -12.37 -5.93
CA PRO A 160 20.04 -12.82 -6.83
C PRO A 160 20.80 -11.62 -7.42
N LYS A 161 21.79 -11.90 -8.29
CA LYS A 161 22.48 -10.80 -8.98
C LYS A 161 21.48 -9.86 -9.66
N VAL A 162 21.69 -8.55 -9.49
CA VAL A 162 20.91 -7.47 -10.10
C VAL A 162 21.84 -6.63 -10.96
N GLU A 163 21.49 -6.41 -12.23
CA GLU A 163 22.21 -5.53 -13.14
C GLU A 163 21.67 -4.11 -13.12
N THR A 164 20.35 -3.95 -12.97
CA THR A 164 19.70 -2.64 -12.85
C THR A 164 18.83 -2.60 -11.62
N LEU A 165 19.02 -1.56 -10.81
CA LEU A 165 18.18 -1.24 -9.65
C LEU A 165 17.47 0.09 -9.87
N VAL A 166 16.13 0.06 -9.83
CA VAL A 166 15.28 1.26 -9.73
C VAL A 166 14.76 1.33 -8.30
N ILE A 167 15.17 2.35 -7.57
CA ILE A 167 14.88 2.47 -6.14
C ILE A 167 14.26 3.83 -5.82
N GLU A 168 13.26 3.84 -4.93
CA GLU A 168 12.67 5.05 -4.37
C GLU A 168 13.69 5.85 -3.57
N SER A 169 13.39 7.14 -3.34
CA SER A 169 14.21 8.02 -2.52
C SER A 169 13.40 9.01 -1.69
N THR A 170 12.21 8.61 -1.26
CA THR A 170 11.26 9.45 -0.50
C THR A 170 11.90 10.06 0.74
N TYR A 171 12.70 9.27 1.46
CA TYR A 171 13.48 9.71 2.61
C TYR A 171 14.99 9.61 2.34
N GLY A 172 15.41 9.97 1.12
CA GLY A 172 16.80 9.86 0.68
C GLY A 172 17.69 11.07 1.01
N GLY A 173 17.13 12.11 1.60
CA GLY A 173 17.89 13.31 1.97
C GLY A 173 18.72 13.12 3.24
N PRO A 174 19.85 13.83 3.39
CA PRO A 174 20.72 13.69 4.55
C PRO A 174 20.09 14.13 5.88
N GLN A 175 18.97 14.86 5.83
CA GLN A 175 18.20 15.32 6.98
C GLN A 175 16.97 14.44 7.29
N ASP A 176 16.69 13.44 6.47
CA ASP A 176 15.50 12.57 6.60
C ASP A 176 15.74 11.45 7.62
N ILE A 177 16.15 11.85 8.83
CA ILE A 177 16.37 10.92 9.94
C ILE A 177 15.06 10.73 10.70
N GLN A 178 14.49 9.55 10.61
CA GLN A 178 13.25 9.22 11.32
C GLN A 178 13.53 8.88 12.79
N PRO A 179 12.65 9.30 13.74
CA PRO A 179 12.77 8.89 15.14
C PRO A 179 12.63 7.37 15.25
N SER A 180 13.27 6.79 16.26
CA SER A 180 13.08 5.37 16.53
C SER A 180 11.61 5.09 16.88
N ARG A 181 11.16 3.85 16.62
CA ARG A 181 9.79 3.42 16.97
C ARG A 181 9.51 3.58 18.46
N GLN A 182 10.50 3.31 19.31
CA GLN A 182 10.38 3.45 20.76
C GLN A 182 10.14 4.92 21.13
N GLN A 183 10.86 5.86 20.54
CA GLN A 183 10.63 7.29 20.74
C GLN A 183 9.24 7.71 20.28
N ALA A 184 8.84 7.34 19.06
CA ALA A 184 7.52 7.67 18.54
C ALA A 184 6.37 7.08 19.41
N SER A 185 6.56 5.87 19.95
CA SER A 185 5.58 5.23 20.85
C SER A 185 5.51 5.97 22.19
N GLN A 186 6.64 6.42 22.74
CA GLN A 186 6.66 7.19 23.99
C GLN A 186 6.01 8.55 23.79
N GLU A 187 6.33 9.25 22.72
CA GLU A 187 5.72 10.54 22.38
C GLU A 187 4.18 10.42 22.22
N LEU A 188 3.72 9.36 21.54
CA LEU A 188 2.29 9.09 21.42
C LEU A 188 1.65 8.82 22.79
N GLN A 189 2.28 8.03 23.65
CA GLN A 189 1.83 7.76 25.00
C GLN A 189 1.69 9.06 25.81
N ASP A 190 2.74 9.88 25.84
CA ASP A 190 2.80 11.12 26.59
C ASP A 190 1.73 12.10 26.11
N LEU A 191 1.55 12.24 24.80
CA LEU A 191 0.52 13.06 24.18
C LEU A 191 -0.89 12.61 24.60
N ILE A 192 -1.17 11.30 24.58
CA ILE A 192 -2.47 10.77 24.97
C ILE A 192 -2.70 11.02 26.45
N GLN A 193 -1.73 10.73 27.32
CA GLN A 193 -1.85 10.92 28.77
C GLN A 193 -2.10 12.37 29.14
N ASP A 194 -1.33 13.30 28.57
CA ASP A 194 -1.48 14.73 28.82
C ASP A 194 -2.85 15.24 28.33
N SER A 195 -3.27 14.84 27.14
CA SER A 195 -4.57 15.23 26.58
C SER A 195 -5.75 14.72 27.43
N LEU A 196 -5.69 13.47 27.85
CA LEU A 196 -6.73 12.88 28.72
C LEU A 196 -6.72 13.54 30.11
N GLY A 197 -5.54 13.84 30.66
CA GLY A 197 -5.40 14.56 31.94
C GLY A 197 -6.03 15.94 31.92
N ARG A 198 -6.06 16.59 30.77
CA ARG A 198 -6.72 17.89 30.55
C ARG A 198 -8.19 17.79 30.14
N GLY A 199 -8.74 16.56 29.99
CA GLY A 199 -10.10 16.34 29.49
C GLY A 199 -10.28 16.73 28.03
N SER A 200 -9.19 16.75 27.25
CA SER A 200 -9.19 17.13 25.84
C SER A 200 -9.58 15.96 24.94
N LYS A 201 -10.11 16.27 23.76
CA LYS A 201 -10.30 15.32 22.68
C LYS A 201 -9.05 15.26 21.79
N ILE A 202 -8.70 14.08 21.30
CA ILE A 202 -7.58 13.88 20.39
C ILE A 202 -8.15 13.60 19.00
N PHE A 203 -7.75 14.40 18.03
CA PHE A 203 -8.02 14.15 16.61
C PHE A 203 -6.73 13.71 15.93
N CYS A 204 -6.75 12.50 15.32
CA CYS A 204 -5.57 11.88 14.71
C CYS A 204 -5.82 11.68 13.22
N PRO A 205 -5.44 12.62 12.33
CA PRO A 205 -5.55 12.44 10.89
C PRO A 205 -4.47 11.47 10.42
N VAL A 206 -4.89 10.38 9.79
CA VAL A 206 -4.00 9.32 9.29
C VAL A 206 -4.48 8.80 7.93
N PHE A 207 -3.56 8.24 7.15
CA PHE A 207 -3.94 7.51 5.96
C PHE A 207 -4.77 6.26 6.32
N ALA A 208 -5.82 6.02 5.56
CA ALA A 208 -6.73 4.89 5.81
C ALA A 208 -6.04 3.52 5.71
N VAL A 209 -5.00 3.42 4.87
CA VAL A 209 -4.26 2.17 4.64
C VAL A 209 -2.88 2.25 5.29
N GLY A 210 -2.55 1.27 6.12
CA GLY A 210 -1.27 1.08 6.78
C GLY A 210 -1.11 1.91 8.06
N ARG A 211 -1.06 3.23 7.98
CA ARG A 211 -0.83 4.09 9.16
C ARG A 211 -1.93 4.03 10.20
N SER A 212 -3.18 4.01 9.80
CA SER A 212 -4.31 3.87 10.73
C SER A 212 -4.23 2.55 11.50
N GLN A 213 -3.92 1.44 10.84
CA GLN A 213 -3.80 0.14 11.49
C GLN A 213 -2.58 0.08 12.43
N GLU A 214 -1.46 0.74 12.08
CA GLU A 214 -0.32 0.87 13.00
C GLU A 214 -0.69 1.65 14.26
N VAL A 215 -1.41 2.76 14.12
CA VAL A 215 -1.87 3.57 15.26
C VAL A 215 -2.87 2.78 16.11
N MET A 216 -3.80 2.04 15.51
CA MET A 216 -4.72 1.16 16.25
C MET A 216 -3.95 0.14 17.10
N ILE A 217 -2.93 -0.53 16.55
CA ILE A 217 -2.11 -1.49 17.27
C ILE A 217 -1.33 -0.81 18.40
N ALA A 218 -0.78 0.38 18.16
CA ALA A 218 -0.06 1.13 19.19
C ALA A 218 -0.96 1.49 20.37
N ILE A 219 -2.16 2.01 20.10
CA ILE A 219 -3.13 2.37 21.13
C ILE A 219 -3.59 1.11 21.89
N ASP A 220 -3.89 0.01 21.18
CA ASP A 220 -4.26 -1.27 21.79
C ASP A 220 -3.18 -1.77 22.77
N GLN A 221 -1.91 -1.67 22.39
CA GLN A 221 -0.79 -2.04 23.25
C GLN A 221 -0.68 -1.13 24.48
N LEU A 222 -0.86 0.18 24.34
CA LEU A 222 -0.84 1.12 25.46
C LEU A 222 -1.97 0.86 26.46
N PHE A 223 -3.15 0.50 25.99
CA PHE A 223 -4.27 0.14 26.86
C PHE A 223 -4.05 -1.21 27.54
N LYS A 224 -3.59 -2.22 26.80
CA LYS A 224 -3.30 -3.58 27.37
C LYS A 224 -2.16 -3.58 28.36
N SER A 225 -1.16 -2.73 28.19
CA SER A 225 -0.05 -2.60 29.16
C SER A 225 -0.44 -1.89 30.45
N GLY A 226 -1.62 -1.24 30.48
CA GLY A 226 -2.06 -0.43 31.62
C GLY A 226 -1.38 0.93 31.72
N ASN A 227 -0.54 1.29 30.74
CA ASN A 227 0.12 2.60 30.69
C ASN A 227 -0.88 3.74 30.54
N ILE A 228 -1.99 3.47 29.84
CA ILE A 228 -3.07 4.43 29.66
C ILE A 228 -4.39 3.75 29.99
N LYS A 229 -5.26 4.46 30.76
CA LYS A 229 -6.62 3.99 30.99
C LYS A 229 -7.37 3.93 29.66
N PRO A 230 -8.02 2.82 29.30
CA PRO A 230 -8.78 2.69 28.06
C PRO A 230 -9.86 3.78 27.93
N VAL A 231 -9.95 4.32 26.73
CA VAL A 231 -11.00 5.27 26.31
C VAL A 231 -11.54 4.82 24.95
N THR A 232 -12.75 5.24 24.62
CA THR A 232 -13.34 4.92 23.32
C THR A 232 -12.56 5.59 22.19
N VAL A 233 -12.16 4.79 21.20
CA VAL A 233 -11.50 5.23 19.97
C VAL A 233 -12.50 5.16 18.82
N TRP A 234 -12.76 6.31 18.19
CA TRP A 234 -13.68 6.40 17.06
C TRP A 234 -12.90 6.31 15.76
N LEU A 235 -13.34 5.44 14.87
CA LEU A 235 -12.79 5.28 13.51
C LEU A 235 -13.75 5.93 12.52
N ASP A 236 -13.20 6.70 11.58
CA ASP A 236 -13.98 7.38 10.54
C ASP A 236 -13.30 7.23 9.18
N GLY A 237 -14.03 7.56 8.12
CA GLY A 237 -13.56 7.37 6.73
C GLY A 237 -13.49 5.89 6.35
N MET A 238 -12.45 5.51 5.59
CA MET A 238 -12.26 4.14 5.07
C MET A 238 -11.45 3.23 6.01
N ILE A 239 -11.18 3.64 7.25
CA ILE A 239 -10.33 2.87 8.16
C ILE A 239 -10.91 1.48 8.43
N ALA A 240 -12.23 1.39 8.60
CA ALA A 240 -12.91 0.13 8.89
C ALA A 240 -12.78 -0.85 7.72
N GLU A 241 -13.04 -0.41 6.49
CA GLU A 241 -12.93 -1.24 5.28
C GLU A 241 -11.49 -1.66 5.03
N ALA A 242 -10.53 -0.74 5.14
CA ALA A 242 -9.12 -1.05 5.01
C ALA A 242 -8.66 -2.08 6.07
N THR A 243 -9.15 -1.96 7.32
CA THR A 243 -8.84 -2.91 8.41
C THR A 243 -9.45 -4.27 8.15
N ALA A 244 -10.66 -4.34 7.58
CA ALA A 244 -11.27 -5.61 7.15
C ALA A 244 -10.42 -6.29 6.07
N ILE A 245 -9.89 -5.54 5.10
CA ILE A 245 -8.98 -6.08 4.08
C ILE A 245 -7.68 -6.59 4.74
N HIS A 246 -7.08 -5.87 5.70
CA HIS A 246 -5.93 -6.37 6.46
C HIS A 246 -6.25 -7.68 7.16
N SER A 247 -7.44 -7.80 7.72
CA SER A 247 -7.88 -8.99 8.44
C SER A 247 -8.12 -10.19 7.51
N SER A 248 -8.49 -9.96 6.25
CA SER A 248 -8.70 -11.03 5.26
C SER A 248 -7.41 -11.56 4.63
N HIS A 249 -6.28 -10.86 4.80
CA HIS A 249 -4.99 -11.24 4.25
C HIS A 249 -3.90 -11.46 5.31
N PRO A 250 -4.09 -12.33 6.32
CA PRO A 250 -3.16 -12.48 7.43
C PRO A 250 -1.77 -12.96 6.99
N ASN A 251 -1.66 -13.63 5.86
CA ASN A 251 -0.38 -14.12 5.33
C ASN A 251 0.56 -13.00 4.85
N PHE A 252 0.03 -11.81 4.61
CA PHE A 252 0.77 -10.62 4.22
C PHE A 252 1.12 -9.73 5.42
N LEU A 253 0.77 -10.14 6.62
CA LEU A 253 1.13 -9.48 7.89
C LEU A 253 2.35 -10.16 8.51
N ASN A 254 3.03 -9.45 9.42
CA ASN A 254 4.16 -10.05 10.12
C ASN A 254 3.71 -11.25 10.97
N ARG A 255 4.67 -12.14 11.28
CA ARG A 255 4.42 -13.41 11.96
C ARG A 255 3.72 -13.24 13.31
N ASP A 256 4.09 -12.20 14.07
CA ASP A 256 3.57 -12.00 15.42
C ASP A 256 2.10 -11.58 15.38
N LEU A 257 1.78 -10.60 14.51
CA LEU A 257 0.41 -10.12 14.32
C LEU A 257 -0.50 -11.23 13.76
N ARG A 258 -0.01 -11.95 12.75
CA ARG A 258 -0.73 -13.11 12.21
C ARG A 258 -1.06 -14.13 13.29
N GLY A 259 -0.10 -14.43 14.18
CA GLY A 259 -0.31 -15.32 15.31
C GLY A 259 -1.40 -14.84 16.28
N LYS A 260 -1.44 -13.54 16.57
CA LYS A 260 -2.49 -12.93 17.40
C LYS A 260 -3.87 -12.98 16.72
N MET A 261 -3.94 -12.69 15.46
CA MET A 261 -5.19 -12.73 14.69
C MET A 261 -5.78 -14.15 14.61
N LEU A 262 -4.94 -15.17 14.42
CA LEU A 262 -5.38 -16.58 14.39
C LEU A 262 -5.92 -17.07 15.74
N LYS A 263 -5.42 -16.53 16.86
CA LYS A 263 -5.99 -16.82 18.20
C LYS A 263 -7.37 -16.18 18.39
N GLY A 264 -7.62 -15.06 17.70
CA GLY A 264 -8.89 -14.34 17.75
C GLY A 264 -9.17 -13.65 19.09
N GLY A 265 -10.43 -13.23 19.27
CA GLY A 265 -10.87 -12.55 20.50
C GLY A 265 -10.06 -11.29 20.81
N SER A 266 -9.75 -11.08 22.10
CA SER A 266 -8.99 -9.91 22.57
C SER A 266 -7.51 -9.92 22.19
N GLU A 267 -6.98 -11.03 21.67
CA GLU A 267 -5.61 -11.08 21.14
C GLU A 267 -5.48 -10.34 19.82
N ASN A 268 -6.54 -10.34 19.01
CA ASN A 268 -6.55 -9.60 17.74
C ASN A 268 -6.73 -8.10 18.01
N PRO A 269 -5.71 -7.25 17.70
CA PRO A 269 -5.78 -5.82 17.98
C PRO A 269 -6.82 -5.08 17.14
N PHE A 270 -7.32 -5.67 16.06
CA PHE A 270 -8.40 -5.11 15.24
C PHE A 270 -9.80 -5.42 15.78
N ASN A 271 -9.91 -6.29 16.77
CA ASN A 271 -11.14 -6.65 17.49
C ASN A 271 -11.13 -6.12 18.93
N SER A 272 -10.37 -5.08 19.20
CA SER A 272 -10.27 -4.48 20.52
C SER A 272 -11.60 -3.91 20.99
N PRO A 273 -11.93 -4.00 22.31
CA PRO A 273 -13.21 -3.58 22.83
C PRO A 273 -13.34 -2.06 23.06
N TRP A 274 -12.29 -1.28 22.80
CA TRP A 274 -12.21 0.18 22.98
C TRP A 274 -12.15 0.97 21.69
#